data_b20f16c1f37cd1a1ae82fcaac5349c83
#
_entry.id   b20f16c1f37cd1a1ae82fcaac5349c83
#
_cell.length_a   1.000
_cell.length_b   1.000
_cell.length_c   1.000
_cell.angle_alpha   90.00
_cell.angle_beta   90.00
_cell.angle_gamma   90.00
#
_symmetry.space_group_name_H-M   'P 1'
#
loop_
_entity.id
_entity.type
_entity.pdbx_description
1 polymer ?
#
loop_
_entity_poly.entity_id
_entity_poly.type
_entity_poly.pdbx_seq_one_letter_code
_entity_poly.pdbx_strand_id
1 'polypeptide(L)'
;MSLQTWELLSYVVTVVGLPLAILVFLYEQRKERENEEEEVYQLLSDNYQDFLKIALDNPDLRLFSVGEVPAMGEQQTERLVIIYNMLISLFERAYLLLFEERMSAKQLRRWRSWEDYMREWCRRGDFRAHLPTLLRGEDPEFVAYIQGLAASEAAEAK
;
A
#
# COMPACT_ATOMS: atom_id res chain seq x y z
N MET A 1 30.08 -46.52 -26.37
CA MET A 1 30.36 -45.67 -25.20
C MET A 1 30.77 -46.59 -24.06
N SER A 2 31.91 -46.34 -23.42
CA SER A 2 32.41 -47.19 -22.33
C SER A 2 31.66 -46.91 -21.02
N LEU A 3 31.61 -47.88 -20.11
CA LEU A 3 30.98 -47.71 -18.78
C LEU A 3 31.54 -46.50 -18.02
N GLN A 4 32.85 -46.28 -18.16
CA GLN A 4 33.56 -45.12 -17.59
C GLN A 4 33.04 -43.77 -18.10
N THR A 5 32.62 -43.68 -19.37
CA THR A 5 32.05 -42.46 -19.94
C THR A 5 30.68 -42.15 -19.34
N TRP A 6 29.88 -43.15 -19.04
CA TRP A 6 28.60 -43.02 -18.37
C TRP A 6 28.72 -42.59 -16.91
N GLU A 7 29.69 -43.17 -16.18
CA GLU A 7 29.99 -42.74 -14.80
C GLU A 7 30.48 -41.29 -14.74
N LEU A 8 31.37 -40.89 -15.64
CA LEU A 8 31.86 -39.51 -15.72
C LEU A 8 30.74 -38.52 -16.04
N LEU A 9 29.85 -38.84 -16.97
CA LEU A 9 28.69 -38.02 -17.30
C LEU A 9 27.74 -37.90 -16.11
N SER A 10 27.50 -38.99 -15.37
CA SER A 10 26.67 -38.97 -14.17
C SER A 10 27.24 -38.05 -13.09
N TYR A 11 28.55 -38.10 -12.84
CA TYR A 11 29.22 -37.19 -11.90
C TYR A 11 29.14 -35.75 -12.34
N VAL A 12 29.33 -35.42 -13.61
CA VAL A 12 29.24 -34.06 -14.15
C VAL A 12 27.81 -33.55 -14.00
N VAL A 13 26.79 -34.32 -14.33
CA VAL A 13 25.39 -33.94 -14.16
C VAL A 13 25.04 -33.68 -12.69
N THR A 14 25.55 -34.50 -11.79
CA THR A 14 25.28 -34.34 -10.36
C THR A 14 26.03 -33.16 -9.75
N VAL A 15 27.31 -33.00 -10.08
CA VAL A 15 28.16 -31.94 -9.46
C VAL A 15 27.90 -30.56 -10.04
N VAL A 16 27.53 -30.48 -11.31
CA VAL A 16 27.28 -29.20 -12.00
C VAL A 16 25.78 -28.91 -12.16
N GLY A 17 25.01 -29.94 -12.53
CA GLY A 17 23.59 -29.79 -12.83
C GLY A 17 22.74 -29.43 -11.60
N LEU A 18 23.01 -30.09 -10.45
CA LEU A 18 22.24 -29.80 -9.23
C LEU A 18 22.47 -28.38 -8.68
N PRO A 19 23.72 -27.89 -8.52
CA PRO A 19 23.93 -26.51 -8.14
C PRO A 19 23.34 -25.50 -9.13
N LEU A 20 23.44 -25.73 -10.44
CA LEU A 20 22.85 -24.89 -11.46
C LEU A 20 21.33 -24.86 -11.36
N ALA A 21 20.69 -26.01 -11.17
CA ALA A 21 19.23 -26.08 -10.97
C ALA A 21 18.78 -25.31 -9.73
N ILE A 22 19.52 -25.36 -8.63
CA ILE A 22 19.25 -24.57 -7.42
C ILE A 22 19.39 -23.09 -7.70
N LEU A 23 20.43 -22.67 -8.42
CA LEU A 23 20.61 -21.25 -8.77
C LEU A 23 19.48 -20.73 -9.66
N VAL A 24 19.06 -21.51 -10.67
CA VAL A 24 17.93 -21.17 -11.54
C VAL A 24 16.65 -21.07 -10.72
N PHE A 25 16.38 -22.04 -9.85
CA PHE A 25 15.21 -22.02 -8.97
C PHE A 25 15.18 -20.79 -8.06
N LEU A 26 16.31 -20.44 -7.43
CA LEU A 26 16.41 -19.26 -6.58
C LEU A 26 16.23 -17.95 -7.38
N TYR A 27 16.71 -17.92 -8.62
CA TYR A 27 16.51 -16.77 -9.51
C TYR A 27 15.05 -16.62 -9.92
N GLU A 28 14.38 -17.72 -10.32
CA GLU A 28 12.96 -17.72 -10.66
C GLU A 28 12.09 -17.31 -9.48
N GLN A 29 12.37 -17.83 -8.29
CA GLN A 29 11.64 -17.49 -7.08
C GLN A 29 11.77 -15.98 -6.72
N ARG A 30 12.97 -15.39 -6.91
CA ARG A 30 13.15 -13.95 -6.71
C ARG A 30 12.36 -13.13 -7.72
N LYS A 31 12.40 -13.53 -8.99
CA LYS A 31 11.69 -12.85 -10.06
C LYS A 31 10.17 -12.91 -9.86
N GLU A 32 9.66 -14.06 -9.43
CA GLU A 32 8.24 -14.25 -9.12
C GLU A 32 7.80 -13.31 -7.99
N ARG A 33 8.55 -13.25 -6.90
CA ARG A 33 8.28 -12.32 -5.79
C ARG A 33 8.31 -10.84 -6.22
N GLU A 34 9.25 -10.45 -7.07
CA GLU A 34 9.30 -9.08 -7.60
C GLU A 34 8.09 -8.75 -8.47
N ASN A 35 7.56 -9.72 -9.22
CA ASN A 35 6.35 -9.56 -10.03
C ASN A 35 5.10 -9.45 -9.16
N GLU A 36 4.98 -10.27 -8.10
CA GLU A 36 3.88 -10.22 -7.14
C GLU A 36 3.84 -8.86 -6.42
N GLU A 37 4.99 -8.34 -5.98
CA GLU A 37 5.07 -7.00 -5.38
C GLU A 37 4.65 -5.89 -6.35
N GLU A 38 4.97 -6.03 -7.64
CA GLU A 38 4.56 -5.08 -8.68
C GLU A 38 3.06 -5.13 -8.91
N GLU A 39 2.49 -6.32 -9.00
CA GLU A 39 1.06 -6.54 -9.19
C GLU A 39 0.24 -5.96 -8.03
N VAL A 40 0.66 -6.21 -6.79
CA VAL A 40 0.04 -5.62 -5.60
C VAL A 40 0.09 -4.10 -5.63
N TYR A 41 1.25 -3.52 -5.99
CA TYR A 41 1.39 -2.07 -6.08
C TYR A 41 0.48 -1.46 -7.16
N GLN A 42 0.38 -2.10 -8.33
CA GLN A 42 -0.52 -1.66 -9.40
C GLN A 42 -1.99 -1.75 -8.98
N LEU A 43 -2.40 -2.88 -8.38
CA LEU A 43 -3.77 -3.05 -7.88
C LEU A 43 -4.17 -1.95 -6.89
N LEU A 44 -3.29 -1.63 -5.94
CA LEU A 44 -3.55 -0.56 -4.99
C LEU A 44 -3.63 0.81 -5.67
N SER A 45 -2.76 1.07 -6.65
CA SER A 45 -2.77 2.31 -7.42
C SER A 45 -4.05 2.47 -8.22
N ASP A 46 -4.54 1.40 -8.84
CA ASP A 46 -5.81 1.38 -9.57
C ASP A 46 -6.99 1.64 -8.63
N ASN A 47 -7.00 1.01 -7.45
CA ASN A 47 -8.03 1.25 -6.44
C ASN A 47 -8.03 2.72 -5.96
N TYR A 48 -6.86 3.35 -5.83
CA TYR A 48 -6.79 4.77 -5.47
C TYR A 48 -7.31 5.67 -6.61
N GLN A 49 -7.03 5.32 -7.86
CA GLN A 49 -7.60 6.04 -9.01
C GLN A 49 -9.12 5.90 -9.08
N ASP A 50 -9.66 4.73 -8.75
CA ASP A 50 -11.13 4.54 -8.68
C ASP A 50 -11.73 5.36 -7.54
N PHE A 51 -11.06 5.44 -6.40
CA PHE A 51 -11.43 6.36 -5.32
C PHE A 51 -11.44 7.82 -5.78
N LEU A 52 -10.43 8.27 -6.55
CA LEU A 52 -10.41 9.63 -7.11
C LEU A 52 -11.58 9.92 -8.05
N LYS A 53 -12.05 8.92 -8.81
CA LYS A 53 -13.27 9.06 -9.63
C LYS A 53 -14.51 9.32 -8.77
N ILE A 54 -14.63 8.61 -7.65
CA ILE A 54 -15.70 8.86 -6.68
C ILE A 54 -15.64 10.30 -6.14
N ALA A 55 -14.43 10.79 -5.86
CA ALA A 55 -14.25 12.17 -5.44
C ALA A 55 -14.66 13.19 -6.51
N LEU A 56 -14.35 12.90 -7.80
CA LEU A 56 -14.78 13.72 -8.94
C LEU A 56 -16.31 13.73 -9.12
N ASP A 57 -16.97 12.62 -8.85
CA ASP A 57 -18.44 12.48 -8.95
C ASP A 57 -19.18 13.18 -7.79
N ASN A 58 -18.45 13.62 -6.74
CA ASN A 58 -18.99 14.30 -5.58
C ASN A 58 -18.32 15.69 -5.35
N PRO A 59 -18.36 16.60 -6.33
CA PRO A 59 -17.68 17.90 -6.24
C PRO A 59 -18.22 18.80 -5.14
N ASP A 60 -19.47 18.60 -4.73
CA ASP A 60 -20.13 19.35 -3.66
C ASP A 60 -19.51 19.08 -2.28
N LEU A 61 -18.82 17.95 -2.10
CA LEU A 61 -18.10 17.61 -0.86
C LEU A 61 -16.72 18.29 -0.75
N ARG A 62 -16.22 18.88 -1.84
CA ARG A 62 -14.97 19.63 -1.88
C ARG A 62 -13.78 18.87 -1.26
N LEU A 63 -13.66 17.59 -1.56
CA LEU A 63 -12.71 16.65 -0.92
C LEU A 63 -11.24 17.07 -1.06
N PHE A 64 -10.87 17.75 -2.15
CA PHE A 64 -9.51 18.23 -2.43
C PHE A 64 -9.40 19.78 -2.34
N SER A 65 -10.40 20.46 -1.80
CA SER A 65 -10.32 21.91 -1.63
C SER A 65 -9.50 22.28 -0.40
N VAL A 66 -8.69 23.32 -0.54
CA VAL A 66 -7.93 23.92 0.55
C VAL A 66 -8.81 25.03 1.19
N GLY A 67 -8.90 25.05 2.50
CA GLY A 67 -9.64 26.05 3.27
C GLY A 67 -10.81 25.49 4.07
N GLU A 68 -11.64 26.39 4.60
CA GLU A 68 -12.79 25.99 5.41
C GLU A 68 -13.80 25.18 4.59
N VAL A 69 -14.20 24.05 5.14
CA VAL A 69 -15.24 23.21 4.57
C VAL A 69 -16.59 23.86 4.91
N PRO A 70 -17.44 24.19 3.92
CA PRO A 70 -18.73 24.79 4.20
C PRO A 70 -19.59 23.84 5.03
N ALA A 71 -20.58 24.40 5.76
CA ALA A 71 -21.54 23.61 6.49
C ALA A 71 -22.26 22.63 5.54
N MET A 72 -22.17 21.35 5.83
CA MET A 72 -22.76 20.28 5.03
C MET A 72 -24.13 19.89 5.55
N GLY A 73 -25.05 19.58 4.63
CA GLY A 73 -26.34 18.95 4.98
C GLY A 73 -26.16 17.50 5.42
N GLU A 74 -27.21 16.92 6.00
CA GLU A 74 -27.19 15.55 6.51
C GLU A 74 -26.77 14.52 5.44
N GLN A 75 -27.34 14.59 4.24
CA GLN A 75 -26.98 13.71 3.12
C GLN A 75 -25.53 13.86 2.65
N GLN A 76 -25.00 15.08 2.67
CA GLN A 76 -23.60 15.32 2.32
C GLN A 76 -22.66 14.73 3.37
N THR A 77 -23.01 14.89 4.64
CA THR A 77 -22.25 14.34 5.76
C THR A 77 -22.23 12.81 5.70
N GLU A 78 -23.38 12.18 5.42
CA GLU A 78 -23.45 10.73 5.26
C GLU A 78 -22.54 10.24 4.10
N ARG A 79 -22.64 10.87 2.93
CA ARG A 79 -21.76 10.55 1.78
C ARG A 79 -20.28 10.74 2.11
N LEU A 80 -19.95 11.82 2.81
CA LEU A 80 -18.58 12.12 3.23
C LEU A 80 -18.02 11.00 4.12
N VAL A 81 -18.81 10.56 5.12
CA VAL A 81 -18.41 9.49 6.03
C VAL A 81 -18.21 8.17 5.28
N ILE A 82 -19.07 7.85 4.32
CA ILE A 82 -18.92 6.65 3.48
C ILE A 82 -17.62 6.72 2.67
N ILE A 83 -17.34 7.87 2.04
CA ILE A 83 -16.11 8.07 1.25
C ILE A 83 -14.87 7.96 2.13
N TYR A 84 -14.93 8.50 3.35
CA TYR A 84 -13.83 8.37 4.32
C TYR A 84 -13.62 6.93 4.78
N ASN A 85 -14.67 6.15 4.98
CA ASN A 85 -14.55 4.72 5.27
C ASN A 85 -13.87 3.97 4.12
N MET A 86 -14.24 4.25 2.87
CA MET A 86 -13.58 3.64 1.70
C MET A 86 -12.09 3.99 1.67
N LEU A 87 -11.76 5.24 1.97
CA LEU A 87 -10.37 5.71 1.99
C LEU A 87 -9.55 5.05 3.11
N ILE A 88 -10.10 4.95 4.32
CA ILE A 88 -9.43 4.29 5.45
C ILE A 88 -9.18 2.82 5.13
N SER A 89 -10.17 2.10 4.60
CA SER A 89 -10.00 0.70 4.18
C SER A 89 -8.93 0.53 3.10
N LEU A 90 -8.82 1.50 2.18
CA LEU A 90 -7.76 1.50 1.18
C LEU A 90 -6.37 1.77 1.79
N PHE A 91 -6.27 2.70 2.71
CA PHE A 91 -5.03 3.02 3.42
C PHE A 91 -4.56 1.88 4.32
N GLU A 92 -5.47 1.24 5.06
CA GLU A 92 -5.15 0.04 5.83
C GLU A 92 -4.62 -1.07 4.94
N ARG A 93 -5.28 -1.35 3.82
CA ARG A 93 -4.81 -2.35 2.85
C ARG A 93 -3.43 -2.01 2.30
N ALA A 94 -3.18 -0.74 1.97
CA ALA A 94 -1.86 -0.31 1.52
C ALA A 94 -0.81 -0.49 2.62
N TYR A 95 -1.15 -0.18 3.87
CA TYR A 95 -0.28 -0.39 5.02
C TYR A 95 0.07 -1.89 5.19
N LEU A 96 -0.93 -2.74 5.27
CA LEU A 96 -0.75 -4.18 5.48
C LEU A 96 0.02 -4.89 4.35
N LEU A 97 -0.08 -4.39 3.13
CA LEU A 97 0.54 -5.03 1.96
C LEU A 97 1.89 -4.44 1.57
N LEU A 98 2.17 -3.18 1.89
CA LEU A 98 3.38 -2.48 1.43
C LEU A 98 4.32 -2.05 2.55
N PHE A 99 3.81 -1.89 3.79
CA PHE A 99 4.64 -1.42 4.89
C PHE A 99 5.43 -2.57 5.49
N GLU A 100 6.73 -2.38 5.60
CA GLU A 100 7.65 -3.28 6.31
C GLU A 100 8.63 -2.45 7.13
N GLU A 101 9.01 -2.92 8.32
CA GLU A 101 10.02 -2.23 9.15
C GLU A 101 11.39 -2.11 8.44
N ARG A 102 11.70 -3.05 7.56
CA ARG A 102 12.94 -3.09 6.79
C ARG A 102 12.65 -3.14 5.30
N MET A 103 12.54 -1.98 4.69
CA MET A 103 12.27 -1.84 3.26
C MET A 103 13.54 -1.69 2.45
N SER A 104 13.57 -2.33 1.28
CA SER A 104 14.52 -2.00 0.23
C SER A 104 14.29 -0.57 -0.30
N ALA A 105 15.27 0.01 -1.00
CA ALA A 105 15.12 1.33 -1.58
C ALA A 105 13.93 1.44 -2.56
N LYS A 106 13.55 0.35 -3.25
CA LYS A 106 12.39 0.29 -4.15
C LYS A 106 11.08 0.29 -3.35
N GLN A 107 10.97 -0.56 -2.35
CA GLN A 107 9.79 -0.64 -1.46
C GLN A 107 9.56 0.68 -0.72
N LEU A 108 10.63 1.29 -0.18
CA LEU A 108 10.54 2.57 0.51
C LEU A 108 10.02 3.71 -0.40
N ARG A 109 10.43 3.76 -1.69
CA ARG A 109 9.89 4.76 -2.63
C ARG A 109 8.39 4.56 -2.88
N ARG A 110 7.94 3.32 -3.01
CA ARG A 110 6.53 2.98 -3.19
C ARG A 110 5.72 3.34 -1.95
N TRP A 111 6.24 2.98 -0.77
CA TRP A 111 5.61 3.30 0.49
C TRP A 111 5.46 4.81 0.72
N ARG A 112 6.51 5.60 0.44
CA ARG A 112 6.46 7.06 0.58
C ARG A 112 5.31 7.71 -0.18
N SER A 113 4.99 7.24 -1.37
CA SER A 113 3.84 7.76 -2.12
C SER A 113 2.52 7.53 -1.37
N TRP A 114 2.36 6.37 -0.74
CA TRP A 114 1.18 6.06 0.07
C TRP A 114 1.14 6.86 1.37
N GLU A 115 2.27 7.01 2.02
CA GLU A 115 2.39 7.88 3.19
C GLU A 115 2.04 9.33 2.86
N ASP A 116 2.49 9.86 1.72
CA ASP A 116 2.17 11.20 1.25
C ASP A 116 0.67 11.38 1.03
N TYR A 117 -0.02 10.38 0.44
CA TYR A 117 -1.49 10.39 0.33
C TYR A 117 -2.16 10.42 1.70
N MET A 118 -1.73 9.56 2.63
CA MET A 118 -2.26 9.57 4.01
C MET A 118 -2.06 10.90 4.70
N ARG A 119 -0.88 11.51 4.57
CA ARG A 119 -0.56 12.83 5.13
C ARG A 119 -1.45 13.93 4.56
N GLU A 120 -1.65 13.93 3.23
CA GLU A 120 -2.53 14.91 2.58
C GLU A 120 -3.94 14.88 3.16
N TRP A 121 -4.52 13.70 3.35
CA TRP A 121 -5.82 13.56 3.99
C TRP A 121 -5.79 13.91 5.48
N CYS A 122 -4.72 13.60 6.19
CA CYS A 122 -4.54 13.97 7.58
C CYS A 122 -4.39 15.49 7.80
N ARG A 123 -4.09 16.29 6.78
CA ARG A 123 -4.12 17.78 6.85
C ARG A 123 -5.53 18.33 7.00
N ARG A 124 -6.53 17.58 6.56
CA ARG A 124 -7.94 18.00 6.66
C ARG A 124 -8.45 17.84 8.09
N GLY A 125 -8.97 18.95 8.65
CA GLY A 125 -9.52 18.96 10.01
C GLY A 125 -10.76 18.08 10.17
N ASP A 126 -11.63 18.06 9.16
CA ASP A 126 -12.84 17.23 9.13
C ASP A 126 -12.49 15.73 9.04
N PHE A 127 -11.50 15.33 8.25
CA PHE A 127 -11.01 13.95 8.21
C PHE A 127 -10.48 13.52 9.59
N ARG A 128 -9.60 14.32 10.21
CA ARG A 128 -9.09 14.04 11.55
C ARG A 128 -10.19 13.91 12.60
N ALA A 129 -11.23 14.73 12.52
CA ALA A 129 -12.36 14.68 13.46
C ALA A 129 -13.14 13.34 13.37
N HIS A 130 -13.17 12.71 12.20
CA HIS A 130 -13.85 11.43 12.00
C HIS A 130 -12.99 10.21 12.32
N LEU A 131 -11.64 10.33 12.38
CA LEU A 131 -10.72 9.21 12.62
C LEU A 131 -11.12 8.31 13.82
N PRO A 132 -11.53 8.84 15.00
CA PRO A 132 -11.89 7.98 16.12
C PRO A 132 -13.04 7.01 15.83
N THR A 133 -13.90 7.34 14.87
CA THR A 133 -15.01 6.49 14.45
C THR A 133 -14.60 5.59 13.28
N LEU A 134 -13.88 6.14 12.31
CA LEU A 134 -13.42 5.44 11.11
C LEU A 134 -12.46 4.29 11.42
N LEU A 135 -11.63 4.43 12.45
CA LEU A 135 -10.59 3.45 12.80
C LEU A 135 -11.10 2.32 13.71
N ARG A 136 -12.40 2.23 13.95
CA ARG A 136 -12.96 1.16 14.77
C ARG A 136 -12.96 -0.16 14.00
N GLY A 137 -12.19 -1.13 14.51
CA GLY A 137 -12.10 -2.47 13.94
C GLY A 137 -10.98 -2.65 12.93
N GLU A 138 -10.24 -1.58 12.60
CA GLU A 138 -9.06 -1.62 11.75
C GLU A 138 -7.84 -2.21 12.50
N ASP A 139 -6.80 -2.59 11.77
CA ASP A 139 -5.57 -3.15 12.32
C ASP A 139 -4.91 -2.20 13.35
N PRO A 140 -4.53 -2.69 14.55
CA PRO A 140 -3.99 -1.83 15.60
C PRO A 140 -2.68 -1.11 15.25
N GLU A 141 -1.81 -1.70 14.43
CA GLU A 141 -0.55 -1.08 14.01
C GLU A 141 -0.82 0.03 12.98
N PHE A 142 -1.74 -0.22 12.05
CA PHE A 142 -2.22 0.80 11.13
C PHE A 142 -2.89 1.95 11.87
N VAL A 143 -3.74 1.66 12.86
CA VAL A 143 -4.40 2.69 13.69
C VAL A 143 -3.36 3.57 14.37
N ALA A 144 -2.36 3.00 15.01
CA ALA A 144 -1.28 3.76 15.66
C ALA A 144 -0.50 4.60 14.64
N TYR A 145 -0.23 4.04 13.46
CA TYR A 145 0.50 4.70 12.39
C TYR A 145 -0.23 5.94 11.87
N ILE A 146 -1.49 5.81 11.45
CA ILE A 146 -2.26 6.92 10.87
C ILE A 146 -2.60 7.99 11.91
N GLN A 147 -2.81 7.61 13.16
CA GLN A 147 -2.98 8.57 14.27
C GLN A 147 -1.70 9.38 14.51
N GLY A 148 -0.53 8.76 14.39
CA GLY A 148 0.76 9.45 14.44
C GLY A 148 0.92 10.47 13.32
N LEU A 149 0.56 10.12 12.08
CA LEU A 149 0.55 11.04 10.95
C LEU A 149 -0.41 12.21 11.19
N ALA A 150 -1.64 11.91 11.64
CA ALA A 150 -2.65 12.93 11.90
C ALA A 150 -2.21 13.93 12.98
N ALA A 151 -1.53 13.47 14.03
CA ALA A 151 -0.98 14.32 15.08
C ALA A 151 0.15 15.21 14.56
N SER A 152 1.05 14.67 13.72
CA SER A 152 2.13 15.42 13.06
C SER A 152 1.57 16.54 12.19
N GLU A 153 0.65 16.22 11.28
CA GLU A 153 0.05 17.21 10.37
C GLU A 153 -0.78 18.28 11.13
N ALA A 154 -1.41 17.92 12.24
CA ALA A 154 -2.13 18.88 13.10
C ALA A 154 -1.18 19.86 13.81
N ALA A 155 0.05 19.42 14.12
CA ALA A 155 1.06 20.28 14.75
C ALA A 155 1.68 21.27 13.75
N GLU A 156 1.86 20.88 12.49
CA GLU A 156 2.40 21.70 11.41
C GLU A 156 1.42 22.76 10.90
N ALA A 157 0.10 22.55 11.11
CA ALA A 157 -0.96 23.47 10.68
C ALA A 157 -1.20 24.65 11.64
N LYS A 158 -0.45 24.71 12.75
CA LYS A 158 -0.53 25.81 13.76
C LYS A 158 0.54 26.85 13.52
#